data_60a3cd6f209e69c1e2146e0736c5ebe9
#
_entry.id   60a3cd6f209e69c1e2146e0736c5ebe9
#
_cell.length_a   1.000
_cell.length_b   1.000
_cell.length_c   1.000
_cell.angle_alpha   90.00
_cell.angle_beta   90.00
_cell.angle_gamma   90.00
#
_symmetry.space_group_name_H-M   'P 1'
#
loop_
_entity.id
_entity.type
_entity.pdbx_description
1 polymer ?
#
loop_
_entity_poly.entity_id
_entity_poly.type
_entity_poly.pdbx_seq_one_letter_code
_entity_poly.pdbx_strand_id
1 'polypeptide(L)'
;MTGEGMGDRRPLASRNTRWAQTLARRMTALSVTPNQISQTSMLMAALAGGSFWLSGAAGGAGIRVALLILAALFCQLRLLCNLLDGMVAVEGGKGEADGPFWNEFPDRIADILIFAGVGCGIAMPGLGWAAAAFAVLTAYVRELGRATGNPSDFGGPMAKQHRMAVATGAALLSIIEALWSGGSWVLTAALWIVAVGSAVTVLRRAGNLVGHLKTTASTRKSESISGKHDA
;
A
#
# COMPACT_ATOMS: atom_id res chain seq x y z
N MET A 1 -20.90 18.78 17.09
CA MET A 1 -20.09 18.27 15.95
C MET A 1 -18.94 17.51 16.55
N THR A 2 -19.11 16.25 16.67
CA THR A 2 -18.37 15.31 17.54
C THR A 2 -17.31 14.57 16.76
N GLY A 3 -16.16 14.41 17.41
CA GLY A 3 -14.87 13.87 16.94
C GLY A 3 -14.84 12.44 16.39
N GLU A 4 -15.38 12.21 15.20
CA GLU A 4 -15.36 10.90 14.53
C GLU A 4 -14.14 10.66 13.59
N GLY A 5 -13.14 11.52 13.61
CA GLY A 5 -12.03 11.45 12.64
C GLY A 5 -10.72 10.84 13.12
N MET A 6 -10.51 10.60 14.42
CA MET A 6 -9.19 10.27 14.96
C MET A 6 -8.92 8.79 15.27
N GLY A 7 -9.95 7.94 15.30
CA GLY A 7 -9.83 6.52 15.71
C GLY A 7 -9.36 5.53 14.65
N ASP A 8 -9.43 5.88 13.36
CA ASP A 8 -9.25 4.92 12.26
C ASP A 8 -7.90 5.05 11.51
N ARG A 9 -6.96 5.82 12.05
CA ARG A 9 -5.64 6.03 11.45
C ARG A 9 -4.58 5.16 12.10
N ARG A 10 -3.88 4.37 11.27
CA ARG A 10 -2.75 3.58 11.74
C ARG A 10 -1.67 4.50 12.34
N PRO A 11 -1.22 4.29 13.59
CA PRO A 11 -0.13 5.06 14.17
C PRO A 11 1.17 4.75 13.43
N LEU A 12 1.78 5.77 12.81
CA LEU A 12 3.09 5.68 12.17
C LEU A 12 4.08 6.47 13.02
N ALA A 13 5.06 5.79 13.61
CA ALA A 13 6.12 6.41 14.42
C ALA A 13 6.90 7.49 13.63
N SER A 14 7.00 7.35 12.32
CA SER A 14 7.67 8.29 11.42
C SER A 14 7.00 9.68 11.35
N ARG A 15 5.70 9.80 11.66
CA ARG A 15 5.00 11.11 11.71
C ARG A 15 5.50 12.02 12.83
N ASN A 16 6.01 11.44 13.91
CA ASN A 16 6.49 12.19 15.08
C ASN A 16 7.95 12.64 14.95
N THR A 17 8.59 12.39 13.81
CA THR A 17 9.98 12.80 13.59
C THR A 17 10.07 14.27 13.21
N ARG A 18 11.07 14.99 13.76
CA ARG A 18 11.30 16.42 13.52
C ARG A 18 11.47 16.74 12.03
N TRP A 19 12.17 15.88 11.28
CA TRP A 19 12.41 16.09 9.86
C TRP A 19 11.12 16.02 9.03
N ALA A 20 10.24 15.04 9.31
CA ALA A 20 8.96 14.87 8.60
C ALA A 20 8.04 16.07 8.86
N GLN A 21 7.94 16.52 10.12
CA GLN A 21 7.17 17.71 10.48
C GLN A 21 7.73 18.99 9.82
N THR A 22 9.06 19.13 9.75
CA THR A 22 9.68 20.28 9.07
C THR A 22 9.37 20.27 7.57
N LEU A 23 9.43 19.08 6.94
CA LEU A 23 9.14 18.94 5.52
C LEU A 23 7.65 19.20 5.23
N ALA A 24 6.73 18.66 6.03
CA ALA A 24 5.31 18.91 5.91
C ALA A 24 4.98 20.41 6.06
N ARG A 25 5.55 21.10 7.05
CA ARG A 25 5.39 22.55 7.22
C ARG A 25 5.90 23.34 6.02
N ARG A 26 7.05 22.98 5.44
CA ARG A 26 7.58 23.63 4.22
C ARG A 26 6.63 23.43 3.03
N MET A 27 6.11 22.23 2.83
CA MET A 27 5.13 21.95 1.76
C MET A 27 3.84 22.75 1.95
N THR A 28 3.36 22.85 3.20
CA THR A 28 2.19 23.69 3.53
C THR A 28 2.45 25.15 3.23
N ALA A 29 3.64 25.68 3.56
CA ALA A 29 4.05 27.05 3.27
C ALA A 29 4.16 27.33 1.75
N LEU A 30 4.58 26.34 0.98
CA LEU A 30 4.63 26.39 -0.50
C LEU A 30 3.25 26.16 -1.16
N SER A 31 2.19 26.11 -0.38
CA SER A 31 0.81 25.87 -0.86
C SER A 31 0.61 24.55 -1.60
N VAL A 32 1.48 23.58 -1.39
CA VAL A 32 1.28 22.22 -1.95
C VAL A 32 0.08 21.57 -1.26
N THR A 33 -0.81 20.97 -2.07
CA THR A 33 -2.01 20.29 -1.54
C THR A 33 -1.73 18.81 -1.27
N PRO A 34 -2.44 18.17 -0.33
CA PRO A 34 -2.36 16.73 -0.09
C PRO A 34 -2.59 15.93 -1.38
N ASN A 35 -3.57 16.34 -2.20
CA ASN A 35 -3.91 15.68 -3.45
C ASN A 35 -2.76 15.71 -4.46
N GLN A 36 -2.02 16.82 -4.57
CA GLN A 36 -0.83 16.91 -5.42
C GLN A 36 0.27 15.96 -4.96
N ILE A 37 0.45 15.80 -3.64
CA ILE A 37 1.43 14.87 -3.08
C ILE A 37 1.01 13.43 -3.40
N SER A 38 -0.27 13.09 -3.28
CA SER A 38 -0.81 11.77 -3.63
C SER A 38 -0.66 11.46 -5.13
N GLN A 39 -0.87 12.45 -6.02
CA GLN A 39 -0.60 12.32 -7.46
C GLN A 39 0.90 12.07 -7.73
N THR A 40 1.78 12.79 -7.05
CA THR A 40 3.23 12.59 -7.13
C THR A 40 3.61 11.17 -6.67
N SER A 41 2.93 10.63 -5.66
CA SER A 41 3.10 9.24 -5.22
C SER A 41 2.85 8.23 -6.34
N MET A 42 1.82 8.44 -7.17
CA MET A 42 1.55 7.58 -8.33
C MET A 42 2.64 7.70 -9.39
N LEU A 43 3.14 8.91 -9.65
CA LEU A 43 4.28 9.10 -10.57
C LEU A 43 5.54 8.36 -10.07
N MET A 44 5.86 8.47 -8.77
CA MET A 44 6.98 7.72 -8.19
C MET A 44 6.78 6.20 -8.33
N ALA A 45 5.54 5.71 -8.18
CA ALA A 45 5.24 4.29 -8.39
C ALA A 45 5.39 3.87 -9.86
N ALA A 46 5.00 4.72 -10.81
CA ALA A 46 5.20 4.46 -12.24
C ALA A 46 6.70 4.40 -12.59
N LEU A 47 7.49 5.33 -12.06
CA LEU A 47 8.94 5.34 -12.24
C LEU A 47 9.60 4.11 -11.58
N ALA A 48 9.15 3.67 -10.40
CA ALA A 48 9.62 2.45 -9.77
C ALA A 48 9.31 1.21 -10.62
N GLY A 49 8.05 1.05 -11.04
CA GLY A 49 7.62 -0.06 -11.89
C GLY A 49 8.34 -0.08 -13.25
N GLY A 50 8.48 1.08 -13.89
CA GLY A 50 9.26 1.23 -15.12
C GLY A 50 10.73 0.87 -14.93
N SER A 51 11.35 1.27 -13.83
CA SER A 51 12.74 0.92 -13.50
C SER A 51 12.90 -0.59 -13.29
N PHE A 52 11.97 -1.25 -12.59
CA PHE A 52 11.97 -2.72 -12.47
C PHE A 52 11.82 -3.39 -13.83
N TRP A 53 10.88 -2.94 -14.65
CA TRP A 53 10.68 -3.52 -15.98
C TRP A 53 11.92 -3.39 -16.85
N LEU A 54 12.46 -2.18 -16.98
CA LEU A 54 13.65 -1.92 -17.78
C LEU A 54 14.90 -2.64 -17.25
N SER A 55 14.98 -2.92 -15.94
CA SER A 55 16.11 -3.67 -15.36
C SER A 55 16.20 -5.09 -15.90
N GLY A 56 15.08 -5.70 -16.32
CA GLY A 56 15.05 -7.01 -16.96
C GLY A 56 15.53 -7.00 -18.41
N ALA A 57 15.40 -5.87 -19.11
CA ALA A 57 15.84 -5.68 -20.49
C ALA A 57 17.23 -5.03 -20.59
N ALA A 58 17.92 -4.81 -19.47
CA ALA A 58 19.21 -4.11 -19.43
C ALA A 58 20.30 -4.91 -20.14
N GLY A 59 20.99 -4.29 -21.08
CA GLY A 59 22.07 -4.90 -21.87
C GLY A 59 23.41 -5.09 -21.13
N GLY A 60 23.46 -4.81 -19.82
CA GLY A 60 24.67 -4.98 -18.99
C GLY A 60 24.42 -4.74 -17.50
N ALA A 61 25.29 -5.32 -16.67
CA ALA A 61 25.16 -5.26 -15.22
C ALA A 61 25.11 -3.82 -14.67
N GLY A 62 25.91 -2.89 -15.20
CA GLY A 62 25.92 -1.50 -14.73
C GLY A 62 24.59 -0.78 -14.94
N ILE A 63 23.94 -0.94 -16.10
CA ILE A 63 22.62 -0.35 -16.38
C ILE A 63 21.58 -0.99 -15.48
N ARG A 64 21.63 -2.31 -15.32
CA ARG A 64 20.72 -3.04 -14.44
C ARG A 64 20.82 -2.57 -12.99
N VAL A 65 22.04 -2.42 -12.47
CA VAL A 65 22.29 -1.90 -11.11
C VAL A 65 21.72 -0.48 -10.96
N ALA A 66 21.98 0.41 -11.92
CA ALA A 66 21.42 1.76 -11.87
C ALA A 66 19.88 1.76 -11.84
N LEU A 67 19.24 0.93 -12.65
CA LEU A 67 17.78 0.81 -12.68
C LEU A 67 17.22 0.21 -11.38
N LEU A 68 17.89 -0.75 -10.75
CA LEU A 68 17.49 -1.31 -9.46
C LEU A 68 17.64 -0.28 -8.31
N ILE A 69 18.69 0.55 -8.34
CA ILE A 69 18.85 1.68 -7.41
C ILE A 69 17.71 2.68 -7.60
N LEU A 70 17.38 3.04 -8.84
CA LEU A 70 16.25 3.93 -9.14
C LEU A 70 14.92 3.33 -8.69
N ALA A 71 14.68 2.03 -8.90
CA ALA A 71 13.48 1.34 -8.44
C ALA A 71 13.34 1.44 -6.91
N ALA A 72 14.42 1.14 -6.16
CA ALA A 72 14.44 1.27 -4.71
C ALA A 72 14.18 2.72 -4.26
N LEU A 73 14.86 3.69 -4.88
CA LEU A 73 14.69 5.12 -4.59
C LEU A 73 13.24 5.58 -4.81
N PHE A 74 12.65 5.24 -5.95
CA PHE A 74 11.28 5.64 -6.27
C PHE A 74 10.25 4.95 -5.37
N CYS A 75 10.48 3.71 -4.94
CA CYS A 75 9.66 3.06 -3.91
C CYS A 75 9.71 3.84 -2.59
N GLN A 76 10.89 4.34 -2.16
CA GLN A 76 11.03 5.13 -0.95
C GLN A 76 10.42 6.52 -1.09
N LEU A 77 10.60 7.19 -2.23
CA LEU A 77 9.96 8.49 -2.51
C LEU A 77 8.43 8.36 -2.50
N ARG A 78 7.89 7.28 -3.06
CA ARG A 78 6.46 6.96 -2.97
C ARG A 78 5.98 6.82 -1.53
N LEU A 79 6.73 6.11 -0.67
CA LEU A 79 6.39 5.99 0.75
C LEU A 79 6.47 7.34 1.48
N LEU A 80 7.45 8.16 1.12
CA LEU A 80 7.58 9.52 1.65
C LEU A 80 6.38 10.39 1.27
N CYS A 81 5.94 10.35 0.02
CA CYS A 81 4.72 11.05 -0.41
C CYS A 81 3.51 10.63 0.43
N ASN A 82 3.31 9.32 0.64
CA ASN A 82 2.21 8.83 1.48
C ASN A 82 2.31 9.20 2.97
N LEU A 83 3.48 9.50 3.47
CA LEU A 83 3.64 10.05 4.81
C LEU A 83 3.23 11.52 4.84
N LEU A 84 3.68 12.27 3.82
CA LEU A 84 3.55 13.72 3.77
C LEU A 84 2.12 14.17 3.42
N ASP A 85 1.40 13.47 2.53
CA ASP A 85 0.02 13.82 2.17
C ASP A 85 -0.89 13.83 3.40
N GLY A 86 -0.78 12.78 4.24
CA GLY A 86 -1.53 12.70 5.49
C GLY A 86 -1.11 13.76 6.54
N MET A 87 0.17 14.15 6.57
CA MET A 87 0.66 15.19 7.47
C MET A 87 0.20 16.58 7.02
N VAL A 88 0.31 16.89 5.73
CA VAL A 88 -0.14 18.18 5.18
C VAL A 88 -1.66 18.34 5.30
N ALA A 89 -2.43 17.26 5.12
CA ALA A 89 -3.88 17.29 5.29
C ALA A 89 -4.29 17.64 6.73
N VAL A 90 -3.61 17.08 7.74
CA VAL A 90 -3.96 17.25 9.16
C VAL A 90 -3.31 18.48 9.77
N GLU A 91 -1.98 18.57 9.70
CA GLU A 91 -1.21 19.64 10.34
C GLU A 91 -1.32 20.96 9.56
N GLY A 92 -1.51 20.89 8.23
CA GLY A 92 -1.72 22.04 7.36
C GLY A 92 -3.14 22.57 7.33
N GLY A 93 -4.12 21.87 7.93
CA GLY A 93 -5.54 22.25 7.88
C GLY A 93 -6.11 22.26 6.45
N LYS A 94 -5.48 21.53 5.52
CA LYS A 94 -5.83 21.49 4.08
C LYS A 94 -6.59 20.20 3.70
N GLY A 95 -7.37 19.64 4.62
CA GLY A 95 -8.23 18.50 4.30
C GLY A 95 -9.30 18.87 3.28
N GLU A 96 -9.32 18.20 2.14
CA GLU A 96 -10.31 18.40 1.07
C GLU A 96 -11.42 17.33 1.16
N ALA A 97 -12.60 17.62 0.61
CA ALA A 97 -13.75 16.71 0.66
C ALA A 97 -13.49 15.38 -0.05
N ASP A 98 -12.64 15.36 -1.08
CA ASP A 98 -12.19 14.19 -1.83
C ASP A 98 -10.95 13.52 -1.23
N GLY A 99 -10.48 14.00 -0.06
CA GLY A 99 -9.33 13.44 0.67
C GLY A 99 -9.38 11.91 0.88
N PRO A 100 -10.53 11.31 1.25
CA PRO A 100 -10.64 9.85 1.36
C PRO A 100 -10.31 9.10 0.06
N PHE A 101 -10.70 9.63 -1.10
CA PHE A 101 -10.34 9.06 -2.40
C PHE A 101 -8.83 9.13 -2.64
N TRP A 102 -8.22 10.31 -2.45
CA TRP A 102 -6.78 10.51 -2.67
C TRP A 102 -5.89 9.79 -1.67
N ASN A 103 -6.44 9.41 -0.51
CA ASN A 103 -5.71 8.58 0.47
C ASN A 103 -5.69 7.10 0.10
N GLU A 104 -6.71 6.58 -0.61
CA GLU A 104 -6.85 5.16 -0.91
C GLU A 104 -6.50 4.81 -2.36
N PHE A 105 -7.02 5.53 -3.33
CA PHE A 105 -6.88 5.19 -4.75
C PHE A 105 -5.43 5.18 -5.24
N PRO A 106 -4.57 6.18 -4.94
CA PRO A 106 -3.18 6.18 -5.37
C PRO A 106 -2.38 4.96 -4.92
N ASP A 107 -2.71 4.42 -3.75
CA ASP A 107 -2.07 3.21 -3.24
C ASP A 107 -2.35 1.97 -4.07
N ARG A 108 -3.57 1.85 -4.62
CA ARG A 108 -3.95 0.72 -5.51
C ARG A 108 -3.20 0.83 -6.82
N ILE A 109 -3.19 2.02 -7.40
CA ILE A 109 -2.44 2.28 -8.64
C ILE A 109 -0.94 2.01 -8.43
N ALA A 110 -0.38 2.43 -7.31
CA ALA A 110 1.02 2.20 -6.99
C ALA A 110 1.36 0.70 -6.86
N ASP A 111 0.54 -0.07 -6.16
CA ASP A 111 0.73 -1.53 -6.05
C ASP A 111 0.69 -2.20 -7.43
N ILE A 112 -0.25 -1.81 -8.30
CA ILE A 112 -0.37 -2.34 -9.66
C ILE A 112 0.90 -2.01 -10.47
N LEU A 113 1.30 -0.75 -10.52
CA LEU A 113 2.43 -0.31 -11.33
C LEU A 113 3.74 -0.97 -10.91
N ILE A 114 4.00 -1.05 -9.60
CA ILE A 114 5.23 -1.64 -9.08
C ILE A 114 5.27 -3.15 -9.35
N PHE A 115 4.23 -3.91 -8.98
CA PHE A 115 4.28 -5.37 -9.11
C PHE A 115 4.13 -5.86 -10.54
N ALA A 116 3.33 -5.19 -11.37
CA ALA A 116 3.32 -5.46 -12.81
C ALA A 116 4.70 -5.17 -13.44
N GLY A 117 5.34 -4.06 -13.05
CA GLY A 117 6.69 -3.72 -13.51
C GLY A 117 7.73 -4.76 -13.12
N VAL A 118 7.73 -5.24 -11.86
CA VAL A 118 8.59 -6.36 -11.42
C VAL A 118 8.32 -7.61 -12.26
N GLY A 119 7.04 -7.98 -12.44
CA GLY A 119 6.65 -9.16 -13.21
C GLY A 119 7.11 -9.11 -14.67
N CYS A 120 6.99 -7.94 -15.31
CA CYS A 120 7.50 -7.73 -16.67
C CYS A 120 9.03 -7.81 -16.72
N GLY A 121 9.73 -7.24 -15.71
CA GLY A 121 11.19 -7.25 -15.66
C GLY A 121 11.81 -8.63 -15.48
N ILE A 122 11.11 -9.55 -14.82
CA ILE A 122 11.57 -10.95 -14.65
C ILE A 122 10.98 -11.92 -15.66
N ALA A 123 10.31 -11.42 -16.71
CA ALA A 123 9.62 -12.21 -17.72
C ALA A 123 8.50 -13.12 -17.16
N MET A 124 7.91 -12.75 -16.03
CA MET A 124 6.76 -13.43 -15.39
C MET A 124 5.58 -12.48 -15.18
N PRO A 125 5.01 -11.86 -16.23
CA PRO A 125 3.96 -10.85 -16.10
C PRO A 125 2.72 -11.38 -15.38
N GLY A 126 2.34 -12.64 -15.57
CA GLY A 126 1.22 -13.27 -14.88
C GLY A 126 1.38 -13.27 -13.36
N LEU A 127 2.60 -13.52 -12.85
CA LEU A 127 2.89 -13.45 -11.42
C LEU A 127 2.83 -12.00 -10.91
N GLY A 128 3.32 -11.04 -11.70
CA GLY A 128 3.23 -9.61 -11.39
C GLY A 128 1.77 -9.15 -11.24
N TRP A 129 0.93 -9.52 -12.19
CA TRP A 129 -0.50 -9.20 -12.13
C TRP A 129 -1.22 -9.92 -10.99
N ALA A 130 -0.86 -11.16 -10.66
CA ALA A 130 -1.41 -11.87 -9.50
C ALA A 130 -1.05 -11.15 -8.19
N ALA A 131 0.22 -10.75 -8.02
CA ALA A 131 0.67 -9.98 -6.86
C ALA A 131 -0.08 -8.65 -6.74
N ALA A 132 -0.25 -7.92 -7.84
CA ALA A 132 -1.00 -6.68 -7.90
C ALA A 132 -2.49 -6.88 -7.55
N ALA A 133 -3.13 -7.89 -8.12
CA ALA A 133 -4.54 -8.20 -7.86
C ALA A 133 -4.78 -8.53 -6.38
N PHE A 134 -3.97 -9.41 -5.78
CA PHE A 134 -4.09 -9.72 -4.35
C PHE A 134 -3.77 -8.51 -3.47
N ALA A 135 -2.83 -7.65 -3.85
CA ALA A 135 -2.55 -6.41 -3.14
C ALA A 135 -3.78 -5.48 -3.13
N VAL A 136 -4.46 -5.31 -4.26
CA VAL A 136 -5.71 -4.54 -4.37
C VAL A 136 -6.82 -5.19 -3.55
N LEU A 137 -6.98 -6.51 -3.63
CA LEU A 137 -8.00 -7.25 -2.86
C LEU A 137 -7.82 -7.12 -1.35
N THR A 138 -6.56 -7.04 -0.83
CA THR A 138 -6.35 -6.81 0.61
C THR A 138 -6.97 -5.50 1.09
N ALA A 139 -6.97 -4.49 0.24
CA ALA A 139 -7.57 -3.21 0.54
C ALA A 139 -9.08 -3.21 0.31
N TYR A 140 -9.54 -3.85 -0.76
CA TYR A 140 -10.95 -3.98 -1.04
C TYR A 140 -11.70 -4.64 0.13
N VAL A 141 -11.21 -5.77 0.64
CA VAL A 141 -11.84 -6.45 1.79
C VAL A 141 -11.86 -5.56 3.04
N ARG A 142 -10.82 -4.75 3.28
CA ARG A 142 -10.80 -3.79 4.38
C ARG A 142 -11.89 -2.72 4.21
N GLU A 143 -11.99 -2.12 3.03
CA GLU A 143 -13.00 -1.08 2.75
C GLU A 143 -14.42 -1.67 2.76
N LEU A 144 -14.61 -2.89 2.27
CA LEU A 144 -15.87 -3.62 2.38
C LEU A 144 -16.28 -3.80 3.85
N GLY A 145 -15.32 -4.13 4.73
CA GLY A 145 -15.55 -4.19 6.17
C GLY A 145 -16.05 -2.86 6.72
N ARG A 146 -15.39 -1.74 6.38
CA ARG A 146 -15.83 -0.41 6.79
C ARG A 146 -17.22 -0.06 6.26
N ALA A 147 -17.49 -0.34 5.00
CA ALA A 147 -18.79 -0.08 4.38
C ALA A 147 -19.94 -0.88 5.03
N THR A 148 -19.63 -2.01 5.66
CA THR A 148 -20.59 -2.84 6.40
C THR A 148 -20.62 -2.54 7.92
N GLY A 149 -19.97 -1.46 8.35
CA GLY A 149 -19.99 -0.99 9.74
C GLY A 149 -19.00 -1.73 10.67
N ASN A 150 -18.03 -2.46 10.11
CA ASN A 150 -16.99 -3.12 10.90
C ASN A 150 -15.74 -2.22 11.04
N PRO A 151 -14.96 -2.34 12.12
CA PRO A 151 -13.69 -1.64 12.24
C PRO A 151 -12.70 -2.07 11.15
N SER A 152 -11.82 -1.17 10.73
CA SER A 152 -10.79 -1.45 9.71
C SER A 152 -9.85 -2.57 10.17
N ASP A 153 -9.79 -3.67 9.44
CA ASP A 153 -8.83 -4.76 9.69
C ASP A 153 -7.51 -4.49 8.96
N PHE A 154 -6.48 -4.11 9.70
CA PHE A 154 -5.10 -3.94 9.22
C PHE A 154 -4.23 -5.19 9.39
N GLY A 155 -4.78 -6.28 9.93
CA GLY A 155 -4.07 -7.53 10.20
C GLY A 155 -3.68 -8.26 8.91
N GLY A 156 -2.72 -9.19 9.06
CA GLY A 156 -2.25 -10.06 7.97
C GLY A 156 -0.76 -9.90 7.67
N PRO A 157 -0.12 -10.96 7.11
CA PRO A 157 1.32 -10.99 6.90
C PRO A 157 1.80 -10.00 5.83
N MET A 158 0.93 -9.60 4.87
CA MET A 158 1.34 -8.77 3.74
C MET A 158 0.51 -7.47 3.66
N ALA A 159 0.59 -6.66 4.70
CA ALA A 159 0.05 -5.30 4.67
C ALA A 159 0.89 -4.39 3.75
N LYS A 160 0.33 -3.22 3.33
CA LYS A 160 0.97 -2.24 2.43
C LYS A 160 2.45 -1.98 2.74
N GLN A 161 2.81 -1.81 4.01
CA GLN A 161 4.19 -1.53 4.43
C GLN A 161 5.12 -2.71 4.16
N HIS A 162 4.65 -3.94 4.42
CA HIS A 162 5.44 -5.15 4.18
C HIS A 162 5.69 -5.35 2.68
N ARG A 163 4.68 -5.09 1.81
CA ARG A 163 4.86 -5.16 0.36
C ARG A 163 5.94 -4.20 -0.13
N MET A 164 5.93 -2.96 0.36
CA MET A 164 6.94 -1.98 -0.03
C MET A 164 8.33 -2.30 0.53
N ALA A 165 8.39 -2.82 1.75
CA ALA A 165 9.66 -3.29 2.32
C ALA A 165 10.24 -4.45 1.50
N VAL A 166 9.41 -5.41 1.10
CA VAL A 166 9.83 -6.53 0.23
C VAL A 166 10.29 -6.02 -1.13
N ALA A 167 9.53 -5.12 -1.78
CA ALA A 167 9.91 -4.58 -3.09
C ALA A 167 11.23 -3.81 -3.03
N THR A 168 11.40 -2.93 -2.03
CA THR A 168 12.66 -2.17 -1.85
C THR A 168 13.82 -3.08 -1.50
N GLY A 169 13.63 -4.00 -0.55
CA GLY A 169 14.66 -4.95 -0.14
C GLY A 169 15.09 -5.86 -1.29
N ALA A 170 14.14 -6.33 -2.09
CA ALA A 170 14.43 -7.12 -3.27
C ALA A 170 15.21 -6.33 -4.33
N ALA A 171 14.86 -5.05 -4.57
CA ALA A 171 15.63 -4.20 -5.47
C ALA A 171 17.10 -4.09 -5.03
N LEU A 172 17.34 -3.83 -3.75
CA LEU A 172 18.70 -3.70 -3.19
C LEU A 172 19.47 -5.02 -3.22
N LEU A 173 18.84 -6.14 -2.85
CA LEU A 173 19.48 -7.46 -2.90
C LEU A 173 19.76 -7.91 -4.34
N SER A 174 18.89 -7.54 -5.29
CA SER A 174 19.09 -7.82 -6.72
C SER A 174 20.28 -7.08 -7.33
N ILE A 175 20.80 -6.03 -6.68
CA ILE A 175 22.07 -5.40 -7.09
C ILE A 175 23.22 -6.37 -6.94
N ILE A 176 23.27 -7.09 -5.81
CA ILE A 176 24.29 -8.10 -5.56
C ILE A 176 24.15 -9.24 -6.59
N GLU A 177 22.92 -9.71 -6.81
CA GLU A 177 22.63 -10.74 -7.80
C GLU A 177 23.04 -10.31 -9.23
N ALA A 178 22.79 -9.06 -9.63
CA ALA A 178 23.16 -8.53 -10.93
C ALA A 178 24.67 -8.51 -11.17
N LEU A 179 25.47 -8.31 -10.12
CA LEU A 179 26.93 -8.30 -10.19
C LEU A 179 27.53 -9.71 -10.18
N TRP A 180 26.82 -10.72 -9.63
CA TRP A 180 27.32 -12.08 -9.46
C TRP A 180 26.83 -13.04 -10.54
N SER A 181 25.53 -13.16 -10.74
CA SER A 181 24.93 -14.21 -11.57
C SER A 181 24.14 -13.68 -12.77
N GLY A 182 23.80 -12.40 -12.78
CA GLY A 182 22.90 -11.84 -13.79
C GLY A 182 21.47 -12.37 -13.74
N GLY A 183 21.14 -13.24 -12.77
CA GLY A 183 19.81 -13.84 -12.59
C GLY A 183 18.73 -12.85 -12.10
N SER A 184 17.52 -13.36 -11.89
CA SER A 184 16.38 -12.59 -11.33
C SER A 184 15.68 -13.35 -10.19
N TRP A 185 16.42 -14.21 -9.49
CA TRP A 185 15.89 -15.08 -8.45
C TRP A 185 15.36 -14.30 -7.25
N VAL A 186 16.06 -13.23 -6.85
CA VAL A 186 15.66 -12.37 -5.74
C VAL A 186 14.32 -11.70 -6.02
N LEU A 187 14.16 -11.07 -7.19
CA LEU A 187 12.89 -10.44 -7.58
C LEU A 187 11.77 -11.47 -7.75
N THR A 188 12.09 -12.66 -8.28
CA THR A 188 11.11 -13.75 -8.43
C THR A 188 10.62 -14.23 -7.07
N ALA A 189 11.53 -14.48 -6.13
CA ALA A 189 11.18 -14.89 -4.77
C ALA A 189 10.35 -13.81 -4.06
N ALA A 190 10.76 -12.55 -4.17
CA ALA A 190 10.03 -11.42 -3.60
C ALA A 190 8.60 -11.30 -4.15
N LEU A 191 8.42 -11.50 -5.45
CA LEU A 191 7.11 -11.44 -6.09
C LEU A 191 6.19 -12.58 -5.63
N TRP A 192 6.73 -13.80 -5.47
CA TRP A 192 6.01 -14.91 -4.85
C TRP A 192 5.63 -14.62 -3.40
N ILE A 193 6.55 -14.08 -2.60
CA ILE A 193 6.28 -13.67 -1.21
C ILE A 193 5.13 -12.66 -1.15
N VAL A 194 5.14 -11.66 -2.05
CA VAL A 194 4.06 -10.67 -2.11
C VAL A 194 2.74 -11.30 -2.54
N ALA A 195 2.74 -12.13 -3.59
CA ALA A 195 1.53 -12.75 -4.10
C ALA A 195 0.88 -13.67 -3.07
N VAL A 196 1.65 -14.63 -2.54
CA VAL A 196 1.15 -15.60 -1.54
C VAL A 196 0.78 -14.90 -0.23
N GLY A 197 1.64 -14.03 0.27
CA GLY A 197 1.38 -13.29 1.51
C GLY A 197 0.16 -12.37 1.42
N SER A 198 -0.07 -11.75 0.25
CA SER A 198 -1.28 -10.95 0.02
C SER A 198 -2.52 -11.84 -0.10
N ALA A 199 -2.46 -12.99 -0.77
CA ALA A 199 -3.55 -13.95 -0.84
C ALA A 199 -3.95 -14.44 0.57
N VAL A 200 -2.98 -14.83 1.39
CA VAL A 200 -3.23 -15.20 2.80
C VAL A 200 -3.86 -14.06 3.59
N THR A 201 -3.41 -12.82 3.37
CA THR A 201 -3.98 -11.63 4.01
C THR A 201 -5.44 -11.42 3.60
N VAL A 202 -5.78 -11.59 2.31
CA VAL A 202 -7.16 -11.51 1.80
C VAL A 202 -8.06 -12.55 2.45
N LEU A 203 -7.63 -13.82 2.45
CA LEU A 203 -8.40 -14.92 3.03
C LEU A 203 -8.67 -14.71 4.52
N ARG A 204 -7.64 -14.30 5.27
CA ARG A 204 -7.79 -13.98 6.70
C ARG A 204 -8.80 -12.85 6.94
N ARG A 205 -8.66 -11.72 6.22
CA ARG A 205 -9.57 -10.56 6.38
C ARG A 205 -10.99 -10.91 5.96
N ALA A 206 -11.16 -11.64 4.86
CA ALA A 206 -12.46 -12.09 4.41
C ALA A 206 -13.14 -13.03 5.43
N GLY A 207 -12.38 -13.98 6.00
CA GLY A 207 -12.86 -14.86 7.06
C GLY A 207 -13.31 -14.09 8.30
N ASN A 208 -12.49 -13.12 8.76
CA ASN A 208 -12.83 -12.25 9.89
C ASN A 208 -14.11 -11.45 9.61
N LEU A 209 -14.21 -10.82 8.43
CA LEU A 209 -15.38 -10.05 8.03
C LEU A 209 -16.65 -10.88 8.02
N VAL A 210 -16.62 -12.06 7.38
CA VAL A 210 -17.77 -12.97 7.34
C VAL A 210 -18.17 -13.42 8.75
N GLY A 211 -17.19 -13.71 9.62
CA GLY A 211 -17.45 -14.05 11.02
C GLY A 211 -18.17 -12.92 11.77
N HIS A 212 -17.69 -11.69 11.66
CA HIS A 212 -18.32 -10.52 12.28
C HIS A 212 -19.76 -10.28 11.79
N LEU A 213 -19.98 -10.36 10.47
CA LEU A 213 -21.32 -10.17 9.89
C LEU A 213 -22.33 -11.20 10.41
N LYS A 214 -21.92 -12.48 10.52
CA LYS A 214 -22.76 -13.54 11.07
C LYS A 214 -23.10 -13.30 12.55
N THR A 215 -22.13 -12.90 13.36
CA THR A 215 -22.34 -12.61 14.78
C THR A 215 -23.28 -11.43 14.98
N THR A 216 -23.10 -10.34 14.24
CA THR A 216 -23.97 -9.16 14.31
C THR A 216 -25.40 -9.48 13.91
N ALA A 217 -25.60 -10.32 12.88
CA ALA A 217 -26.91 -10.75 12.46
C ALA A 217 -27.63 -11.61 13.52
N SER A 218 -26.91 -12.50 14.21
CA SER A 218 -27.48 -13.34 15.29
C SER A 218 -27.86 -12.52 16.53
N THR A 219 -27.05 -11.52 16.91
CA THR A 219 -27.35 -10.63 18.02
C THR A 219 -28.62 -9.80 17.77
N ARG A 220 -28.72 -9.19 16.57
CA ARG A 220 -29.95 -8.44 16.18
C ARG A 220 -31.20 -9.30 16.19
N LYS A 221 -31.08 -10.57 15.79
CA LYS A 221 -32.21 -11.50 15.80
C LYS A 221 -32.65 -11.85 17.22
N SER A 222 -31.73 -12.08 18.16
CA SER A 222 -32.05 -12.35 19.57
C SER A 222 -32.70 -11.14 20.25
N GLU A 223 -32.23 -9.94 20.02
CA GLU A 223 -32.82 -8.69 20.54
C GLU A 223 -34.24 -8.48 20.02
N SER A 224 -34.48 -8.75 18.73
CA SER A 224 -35.82 -8.63 18.13
C SER A 224 -36.84 -9.64 18.67
N ILE A 225 -36.39 -10.79 19.16
CA ILE A 225 -37.26 -11.81 19.78
C ILE A 225 -37.54 -11.43 21.25
N SER A 226 -36.53 -10.94 22.00
CA SER A 226 -36.72 -10.52 23.39
C SER A 226 -37.68 -9.35 23.51
N GLY A 227 -37.53 -8.30 22.67
CA GLY A 227 -38.42 -7.13 22.69
C GLY A 227 -39.87 -7.39 22.25
N LYS A 228 -40.17 -8.56 21.70
CA LYS A 228 -41.56 -8.99 21.39
C LYS A 228 -42.23 -9.72 22.56
N HIS A 229 -41.50 -10.14 23.59
CA HIS A 229 -42.06 -10.81 24.77
C HIS A 229 -42.42 -9.81 25.90
N ASP A 230 -41.88 -8.58 25.83
CA ASP A 230 -42.09 -7.53 26.84
C ASP A 230 -43.16 -6.49 26.43
N ALA A 231 -43.84 -6.69 25.32
CA ALA A 231 -44.92 -5.86 24.81
C ALA A 231 -46.23 -6.65 24.76
#